data_2433271a26a3ce8a05490f7745092186
#
_entry.id   2433271a26a3ce8a05490f7745092186
#
_cell.length_a   1.000
_cell.length_b   1.000
_cell.length_c   1.000
_cell.angle_alpha   90.00
_cell.angle_beta   90.00
_cell.angle_gamma   90.00
#
_symmetry.space_group_name_H-M   'P 1'
#
loop_
_entity.id
_entity.type
_entity.pdbx_description
1 polymer ?
#
loop_
_entity_poly.entity_id
_entity_poly.type
_entity_poly.pdbx_seq_one_letter_code
_entity_poly.pdbx_strand_id
1 'polypeptide(L)'
;MKKIRKEVIGCFMICLIVLASQAVAADYKLINTVQLKAMFDAKQEFTLVDARTKEEYDEAQIVRAINITEKGYEAQAAQLPSDKKALLVIYCNGVKCGKSKKVAAKVEAAGYTNILLYADGFPVWEEKALPITTGPDYSKKIETTKLKPAELKQLIDSGSRDFVIVDVRDESEYREGHIPTAINIPVETFAAKSEVLPKEKKIIVYCNTGGRSYTAYRKLMKLAYPNIHQTIFADWKEAGQKVEK
;
A
#
# COMPACT_ATOMS: atom_id res chain seq x y z
N MET A 1 -30.59 -62.74 54.03
CA MET A 1 -29.56 -62.68 52.95
C MET A 1 -30.06 -61.67 51.87
N LYS A 2 -29.59 -60.41 51.90
CA LYS A 2 -29.95 -59.36 50.94
C LYS A 2 -28.80 -59.20 49.92
N LYS A 3 -29.08 -59.44 48.66
CA LYS A 3 -28.14 -59.22 47.53
C LYS A 3 -28.12 -57.72 47.21
N ILE A 4 -26.93 -57.12 47.30
CA ILE A 4 -26.68 -55.74 46.87
C ILE A 4 -26.34 -55.75 45.37
N ARG A 5 -27.16 -55.14 44.53
CA ARG A 5 -26.88 -54.87 43.12
C ARG A 5 -25.96 -53.66 43.03
N LYS A 6 -24.79 -53.83 42.45
CA LYS A 6 -23.89 -52.72 42.07
C LYS A 6 -24.34 -52.21 40.69
N GLU A 7 -24.82 -50.99 40.69
CA GLU A 7 -25.02 -50.24 39.42
C GLU A 7 -23.70 -49.61 38.99
N VAL A 8 -23.25 -49.95 37.77
CA VAL A 8 -22.08 -49.35 37.14
C VAL A 8 -22.60 -48.14 36.34
N ILE A 9 -22.35 -46.96 36.86
CA ILE A 9 -22.57 -45.69 36.12
C ILE A 9 -21.44 -45.51 35.13
N GLY A 10 -21.73 -45.77 33.86
CA GLY A 10 -20.80 -45.49 32.75
C GLY A 10 -20.75 -44.00 32.46
N CYS A 11 -19.65 -43.37 32.82
CA CYS A 11 -19.37 -41.97 32.46
C CYS A 11 -18.97 -41.88 30.99
N PHE A 12 -19.91 -41.46 30.10
CA PHE A 12 -19.62 -41.17 28.71
C PHE A 12 -18.91 -39.82 28.63
N MET A 13 -17.61 -39.84 28.50
CA MET A 13 -16.79 -38.66 28.29
C MET A 13 -16.89 -38.27 26.81
N ILE A 14 -17.76 -37.31 26.46
CA ILE A 14 -17.87 -36.75 25.12
C ILE A 14 -16.61 -35.89 24.93
N CYS A 15 -15.65 -36.40 24.17
CA CYS A 15 -14.49 -35.66 23.74
C CYS A 15 -14.93 -34.69 22.61
N LEU A 16 -15.19 -33.40 22.95
CA LEU A 16 -15.36 -32.37 21.94
C LEU A 16 -14.01 -32.12 21.26
N ILE A 17 -13.84 -32.70 20.06
CA ILE A 17 -12.72 -32.36 19.18
C ILE A 17 -13.03 -30.98 18.59
N VAL A 18 -12.48 -29.94 19.19
CA VAL A 18 -12.43 -28.60 18.57
C VAL A 18 -11.43 -28.68 17.41
N LEU A 19 -11.94 -28.89 16.22
CA LEU A 19 -11.17 -28.69 14.99
C LEU A 19 -10.85 -27.21 14.87
N ALA A 20 -9.70 -26.80 15.38
CA ALA A 20 -9.12 -25.50 15.04
C ALA A 20 -8.79 -25.51 13.54
N SER A 21 -9.66 -24.96 12.70
CA SER A 21 -9.34 -24.71 11.31
C SER A 21 -8.19 -23.70 11.29
N GLN A 22 -6.98 -24.17 11.04
CA GLN A 22 -5.88 -23.29 10.67
C GLN A 22 -6.27 -22.63 9.35
N ALA A 23 -6.53 -21.33 9.38
CA ALA A 23 -6.71 -20.54 8.18
C ALA A 23 -5.39 -20.58 7.40
N VAL A 24 -5.29 -21.45 6.42
CA VAL A 24 -4.24 -21.41 5.42
C VAL A 24 -4.41 -20.06 4.73
N ALA A 25 -3.38 -19.22 4.76
CA ALA A 25 -3.41 -17.95 4.04
C ALA A 25 -3.63 -18.27 2.56
N ALA A 26 -4.78 -17.87 2.01
CA ALA A 26 -5.10 -18.12 0.63
C ALA A 26 -4.07 -17.43 -0.27
N ASP A 27 -3.45 -18.18 -1.17
CA ASP A 27 -2.48 -17.65 -2.14
C ASP A 27 -3.25 -17.16 -3.38
N TYR A 28 -3.67 -15.89 -3.33
CA TYR A 28 -4.40 -15.26 -4.43
C TYR A 28 -3.47 -15.01 -5.61
N LYS A 29 -3.96 -15.29 -6.82
CA LYS A 29 -3.23 -14.94 -8.05
C LYS A 29 -3.04 -13.43 -8.14
N LEU A 30 -1.78 -13.02 -8.29
CA LEU A 30 -1.39 -11.61 -8.43
C LEU A 30 -1.36 -11.22 -9.90
N ILE A 31 -1.79 -9.99 -10.19
CA ILE A 31 -1.63 -9.33 -11.48
C ILE A 31 -0.95 -7.98 -11.29
N ASN A 32 -0.19 -7.57 -12.30
CA ASN A 32 0.49 -6.28 -12.34
C ASN A 32 -0.27 -5.24 -13.19
N THR A 33 0.27 -4.02 -13.28
CA THR A 33 -0.34 -2.92 -14.03
C THR A 33 -0.52 -3.24 -15.52
N VAL A 34 0.45 -3.93 -16.15
CA VAL A 34 0.36 -4.30 -17.57
C VAL A 34 -0.80 -5.25 -17.81
N GLN A 35 -0.96 -6.24 -16.94
CA GLN A 35 -2.04 -7.23 -17.01
C GLN A 35 -3.41 -6.59 -16.76
N LEU A 36 -3.55 -5.75 -15.72
CA LEU A 36 -4.81 -5.07 -15.46
C LEU A 36 -5.18 -4.11 -16.61
N LYS A 37 -4.21 -3.36 -17.16
CA LYS A 37 -4.43 -2.51 -18.33
C LYS A 37 -4.90 -3.33 -19.53
N ALA A 38 -4.28 -4.47 -19.81
CA ALA A 38 -4.70 -5.37 -20.89
C ALA A 38 -6.15 -5.87 -20.75
N MET A 39 -6.61 -6.12 -19.50
CA MET A 39 -8.01 -6.47 -19.24
C MET A 39 -8.97 -5.33 -19.60
N PHE A 40 -8.61 -4.07 -19.29
CA PHE A 40 -9.38 -2.89 -19.69
C PHE A 40 -9.40 -2.71 -21.21
N ASP A 41 -8.24 -2.83 -21.87
CA ASP A 41 -8.11 -2.69 -23.32
C ASP A 41 -8.93 -3.75 -24.08
N ALA A 42 -8.93 -4.97 -23.56
CA ALA A 42 -9.71 -6.11 -24.11
C ALA A 42 -11.22 -6.01 -23.78
N LYS A 43 -11.65 -5.00 -23.02
CA LYS A 43 -13.04 -4.87 -22.51
C LYS A 43 -13.52 -6.12 -21.79
N GLN A 44 -12.61 -6.82 -21.11
CA GLN A 44 -12.94 -7.99 -20.31
C GLN A 44 -13.92 -7.61 -19.19
N GLU A 45 -14.90 -8.47 -18.95
CA GLU A 45 -15.83 -8.27 -17.83
C GLU A 45 -15.19 -8.68 -16.51
N PHE A 46 -15.15 -7.76 -15.55
CA PHE A 46 -14.74 -7.97 -14.17
C PHE A 46 -15.28 -6.85 -13.27
N THR A 47 -15.41 -7.14 -12.00
CA THR A 47 -15.69 -6.12 -10.98
C THR A 47 -14.37 -5.69 -10.34
N LEU A 48 -14.05 -4.40 -10.45
CA LEU A 48 -12.86 -3.83 -9.83
C LEU A 48 -13.21 -3.29 -8.43
N VAL A 49 -12.51 -3.78 -7.41
CA VAL A 49 -12.76 -3.44 -6.01
C VAL A 49 -11.58 -2.67 -5.44
N ASP A 50 -11.84 -1.45 -5.00
CA ASP A 50 -10.90 -0.63 -4.23
C ASP A 50 -11.04 -0.94 -2.73
N ALA A 51 -10.02 -1.56 -2.16
CA ALA A 51 -9.98 -1.92 -0.74
C ALA A 51 -9.37 -0.82 0.15
N ARG A 52 -9.07 0.37 -0.40
CA ARG A 52 -8.56 1.52 0.35
C ARG A 52 -9.67 2.15 1.20
N THR A 53 -9.31 3.13 2.02
CA THR A 53 -10.32 3.85 2.80
C THR A 53 -11.28 4.63 1.91
N LYS A 54 -12.42 5.03 2.47
CA LYS A 54 -13.42 5.83 1.73
C LYS A 54 -12.84 7.16 1.29
N GLU A 55 -12.04 7.80 2.15
CA GLU A 55 -11.37 9.06 1.87
C GLU A 55 -10.36 8.93 0.72
N GLU A 56 -9.55 7.86 0.72
CA GLU A 56 -8.61 7.57 -0.39
C GLU A 56 -9.35 7.31 -1.71
N TYR A 57 -10.47 6.60 -1.65
CA TYR A 57 -11.31 6.33 -2.81
C TYR A 57 -11.97 7.60 -3.34
N ASP A 58 -12.53 8.45 -2.46
CA ASP A 58 -13.19 9.70 -2.84
C ASP A 58 -12.19 10.74 -3.38
N GLU A 59 -10.93 10.72 -2.91
CA GLU A 59 -9.88 11.56 -3.49
C GLU A 59 -9.60 11.15 -4.94
N ALA A 60 -9.35 9.87 -5.20
CA ALA A 60 -9.18 9.34 -6.55
C ALA A 60 -9.25 7.81 -6.55
N GLN A 61 -9.83 7.22 -7.59
CA GLN A 61 -9.90 5.77 -7.79
C GLN A 61 -9.61 5.38 -9.24
N ILE A 62 -9.26 4.12 -9.49
CA ILE A 62 -9.23 3.57 -10.84
C ILE A 62 -10.65 3.61 -11.41
N VAL A 63 -10.81 4.04 -12.66
CA VAL A 63 -12.14 4.12 -13.30
C VAL A 63 -12.93 2.82 -13.14
N ARG A 64 -14.25 2.93 -12.91
CA ARG A 64 -15.19 1.81 -12.70
C ARG A 64 -14.99 1.02 -11.40
N ALA A 65 -14.05 1.37 -10.52
CA ALA A 65 -13.91 0.68 -9.24
C ALA A 65 -15.09 0.97 -8.33
N ILE A 66 -15.49 -0.03 -7.54
CA ILE A 66 -16.37 0.12 -6.38
C ILE A 66 -15.51 0.12 -5.10
N ASN A 67 -15.96 0.79 -4.06
CA ASN A 67 -15.22 0.80 -2.80
C ASN A 67 -15.76 -0.23 -1.81
N ILE A 68 -14.93 -1.19 -1.42
CA ILE A 68 -15.25 -2.16 -0.36
C ILE A 68 -14.07 -2.25 0.59
N THR A 69 -14.22 -1.69 1.77
CA THR A 69 -13.20 -1.70 2.82
C THR A 69 -13.31 -2.92 3.72
N GLU A 70 -12.22 -3.32 4.36
CA GLU A 70 -12.26 -4.42 5.35
C GLU A 70 -13.30 -4.18 6.45
N LYS A 71 -13.34 -2.95 6.99
CA LYS A 71 -14.25 -2.59 8.09
C LYS A 71 -15.68 -2.36 7.63
N GLY A 72 -15.86 -1.86 6.41
CA GLY A 72 -17.18 -1.56 5.85
C GLY A 72 -17.81 -2.71 5.08
N TYR A 73 -17.18 -3.88 5.03
CA TYR A 73 -17.55 -5.00 4.16
C TYR A 73 -19.04 -5.35 4.24
N GLU A 74 -19.58 -5.50 5.45
CA GLU A 74 -20.97 -5.93 5.65
C GLU A 74 -22.00 -4.97 5.01
N ALA A 75 -21.74 -3.67 5.11
CA ALA A 75 -22.61 -2.66 4.50
C ALA A 75 -22.36 -2.46 3.00
N GLN A 76 -21.16 -2.77 2.51
CA GLN A 76 -20.72 -2.48 1.15
C GLN A 76 -20.81 -3.70 0.21
N ALA A 77 -20.90 -4.91 0.75
CA ALA A 77 -20.93 -6.17 -0.01
C ALA A 77 -22.11 -6.28 -1.00
N ALA A 78 -23.19 -5.53 -0.79
CA ALA A 78 -24.31 -5.48 -1.74
C ALA A 78 -23.94 -4.90 -3.12
N GLN A 79 -22.79 -4.21 -3.24
CA GLN A 79 -22.26 -3.72 -4.51
C GLN A 79 -21.58 -4.82 -5.34
N LEU A 80 -21.29 -5.97 -4.73
CA LEU A 80 -20.68 -7.10 -5.44
C LEU A 80 -21.71 -7.80 -6.33
N PRO A 81 -21.26 -8.41 -7.46
CA PRO A 81 -22.13 -9.16 -8.33
C PRO A 81 -22.78 -10.34 -7.58
N SER A 82 -24.03 -10.67 -7.93
CA SER A 82 -24.74 -11.83 -7.37
C SER A 82 -24.10 -13.16 -7.77
N ASP A 83 -23.53 -13.24 -8.98
CA ASP A 83 -22.80 -14.41 -9.44
C ASP A 83 -21.48 -14.56 -8.69
N LYS A 84 -21.37 -15.62 -7.91
CA LYS A 84 -20.18 -15.96 -7.13
C LYS A 84 -18.97 -16.42 -7.97
N LYS A 85 -19.17 -16.71 -9.26
CA LYS A 85 -18.12 -17.01 -10.22
C LYS A 85 -17.63 -15.79 -11.00
N ALA A 86 -18.28 -14.62 -10.83
CA ALA A 86 -17.85 -13.38 -11.44
C ALA A 86 -16.41 -13.07 -11.06
N LEU A 87 -15.62 -12.58 -12.02
CA LEU A 87 -14.23 -12.20 -11.78
C LEU A 87 -14.16 -10.92 -10.94
N LEU A 88 -13.52 -11.02 -9.80
CA LEU A 88 -13.21 -9.88 -8.94
C LEU A 88 -11.71 -9.55 -9.04
N VAL A 89 -11.40 -8.29 -9.30
CA VAL A 89 -10.03 -7.76 -9.21
C VAL A 89 -9.99 -6.78 -8.06
N ILE A 90 -9.19 -7.09 -7.03
CA ILE A 90 -9.15 -6.30 -5.79
C ILE A 90 -7.80 -5.62 -5.67
N TYR A 91 -7.78 -4.32 -5.38
CA TYR A 91 -6.55 -3.57 -5.20
C TYR A 91 -6.56 -2.71 -3.92
N CYS A 92 -5.37 -2.27 -3.53
CA CYS A 92 -5.16 -1.22 -2.51
C CYS A 92 -3.95 -0.35 -2.89
N ASN A 93 -3.11 0.04 -1.95
CA ASN A 93 -1.91 0.86 -2.19
C ASN A 93 -0.64 0.01 -2.46
N GLY A 94 -0.77 -1.20 -2.99
CA GLY A 94 0.36 -2.08 -3.32
C GLY A 94 0.57 -3.21 -2.33
N VAL A 95 1.54 -4.09 -2.61
CA VAL A 95 1.76 -5.37 -1.90
C VAL A 95 1.99 -5.22 -0.38
N LYS A 96 2.63 -4.12 0.06
CA LYS A 96 2.89 -3.84 1.48
C LYS A 96 1.67 -3.32 2.25
N CYS A 97 0.57 -3.01 1.56
CA CYS A 97 -0.63 -2.44 2.18
C CYS A 97 -1.46 -3.47 2.96
N GLY A 98 -1.64 -4.67 2.41
CA GLY A 98 -2.41 -5.76 3.00
C GLY A 98 -3.94 -5.61 2.97
N LYS A 99 -4.50 -4.42 2.71
CA LYS A 99 -5.97 -4.18 2.71
C LYS A 99 -6.68 -5.04 1.65
N SER A 100 -6.13 -5.18 0.44
CA SER A 100 -6.70 -6.00 -0.62
C SER A 100 -6.79 -7.49 -0.24
N LYS A 101 -5.77 -8.05 0.42
CA LYS A 101 -5.78 -9.44 0.91
C LYS A 101 -6.89 -9.66 1.95
N LYS A 102 -7.11 -8.69 2.85
CA LYS A 102 -8.15 -8.79 3.87
C LYS A 102 -9.56 -8.73 3.27
N VAL A 103 -9.79 -7.88 2.27
CA VAL A 103 -11.06 -7.84 1.54
C VAL A 103 -11.24 -9.12 0.73
N ALA A 104 -10.19 -9.62 0.06
CA ALA A 104 -10.23 -10.88 -0.67
C ALA A 104 -10.67 -12.06 0.22
N ALA A 105 -10.14 -12.17 1.43
CA ALA A 105 -10.54 -13.21 2.37
C ALA A 105 -12.04 -13.12 2.75
N LYS A 106 -12.59 -11.90 2.89
CA LYS A 106 -14.01 -11.70 3.17
C LYS A 106 -14.90 -12.09 1.98
N VAL A 107 -14.53 -11.71 0.76
CA VAL A 107 -15.32 -12.09 -0.43
C VAL A 107 -15.22 -13.59 -0.71
N GLU A 108 -14.07 -14.22 -0.48
CA GLU A 108 -13.89 -15.67 -0.57
C GLU A 108 -14.78 -16.41 0.45
N ALA A 109 -14.79 -15.96 1.70
CA ALA A 109 -15.69 -16.49 2.74
C ALA A 109 -17.17 -16.31 2.39
N ALA A 110 -17.52 -15.29 1.58
CA ALA A 110 -18.86 -15.08 1.04
C ALA A 110 -19.15 -15.90 -0.22
N GLY A 111 -18.24 -16.83 -0.62
CA GLY A 111 -18.41 -17.81 -1.68
C GLY A 111 -17.92 -17.37 -3.06
N TYR A 112 -17.23 -16.24 -3.21
CA TYR A 112 -16.60 -15.88 -4.49
C TYR A 112 -15.36 -16.74 -4.74
N THR A 113 -15.25 -17.28 -5.95
CA THR A 113 -14.21 -18.27 -6.30
C THR A 113 -13.20 -17.75 -7.33
N ASN A 114 -13.45 -16.61 -7.96
CA ASN A 114 -12.63 -16.07 -9.03
C ASN A 114 -12.07 -14.69 -8.64
N ILE A 115 -10.97 -14.70 -7.89
CA ILE A 115 -10.38 -13.51 -7.25
C ILE A 115 -8.95 -13.31 -7.74
N LEU A 116 -8.64 -12.11 -8.23
CA LEU A 116 -7.30 -11.63 -8.54
C LEU A 116 -6.96 -10.46 -7.65
N LEU A 117 -5.69 -10.35 -7.25
CA LEU A 117 -5.18 -9.16 -6.58
C LEU A 117 -4.30 -8.35 -7.53
N TYR A 118 -4.65 -7.08 -7.73
CA TYR A 118 -3.79 -6.14 -8.43
C TYR A 118 -2.69 -5.65 -7.47
N ALA A 119 -1.48 -6.19 -7.67
CA ALA A 119 -0.38 -6.09 -6.72
C ALA A 119 0.27 -4.70 -6.67
N ASP A 120 0.46 -4.04 -7.82
CA ASP A 120 1.14 -2.73 -7.87
C ASP A 120 0.31 -1.63 -7.19
N GLY A 121 -1.01 -1.75 -7.20
CA GLY A 121 -1.94 -0.87 -6.50
C GLY A 121 -2.15 0.50 -7.16
N PHE A 122 -3.01 1.31 -6.53
CA PHE A 122 -3.41 2.62 -7.05
C PHE A 122 -2.24 3.57 -7.33
N PRO A 123 -1.21 3.72 -6.44
CA PRO A 123 -0.14 4.69 -6.68
C PRO A 123 0.68 4.42 -7.95
N VAL A 124 0.88 3.16 -8.33
CA VAL A 124 1.58 2.80 -9.58
C VAL A 124 0.68 3.04 -10.79
N TRP A 125 -0.63 2.76 -10.69
CA TRP A 125 -1.61 3.06 -11.73
C TRP A 125 -1.65 4.56 -12.04
N GLU A 126 -1.75 5.39 -11.00
CA GLU A 126 -1.73 6.84 -11.08
C GLU A 126 -0.40 7.35 -11.65
N GLU A 127 0.75 6.82 -11.22
CA GLU A 127 2.09 7.19 -11.70
C GLU A 127 2.27 6.96 -13.20
N LYS A 128 1.62 5.93 -13.74
CA LYS A 128 1.62 5.63 -15.18
C LYS A 128 0.60 6.44 -15.96
N ALA A 129 -0.01 7.45 -15.36
CA ALA A 129 -1.05 8.30 -15.95
C ALA A 129 -2.20 7.50 -16.60
N LEU A 130 -2.55 6.36 -16.01
CA LEU A 130 -3.66 5.53 -16.48
C LEU A 130 -5.00 6.09 -15.98
N PRO A 131 -6.14 5.76 -16.62
CA PRO A 131 -7.43 6.37 -16.34
C PRO A 131 -7.86 6.25 -14.88
N ILE A 132 -8.14 7.39 -14.25
CA ILE A 132 -8.67 7.51 -12.89
C ILE A 132 -9.91 8.42 -12.89
N THR A 133 -10.76 8.24 -11.88
CA THR A 133 -11.78 9.21 -11.49
C THR A 133 -11.26 9.98 -10.30
N THR A 134 -11.40 11.31 -10.31
CA THR A 134 -10.90 12.19 -9.23
C THR A 134 -12.04 12.92 -8.54
N GLY A 135 -11.92 13.07 -7.23
CA GLY A 135 -12.81 13.92 -6.44
C GLY A 135 -12.27 15.35 -6.28
N PRO A 136 -13.03 16.21 -5.57
CA PRO A 136 -12.69 17.63 -5.42
C PRO A 136 -11.37 17.87 -4.65
N ASP A 137 -10.98 16.95 -3.79
CA ASP A 137 -9.76 17.07 -2.96
C ASP A 137 -8.49 16.54 -3.64
N TYR A 138 -8.60 15.96 -4.84
CA TYR A 138 -7.47 15.33 -5.54
C TYR A 138 -6.29 16.28 -5.77
N SER A 139 -6.56 17.54 -6.13
CA SER A 139 -5.55 18.57 -6.37
C SER A 139 -5.21 19.41 -5.13
N LYS A 140 -5.84 19.15 -3.99
CA LYS A 140 -5.61 19.92 -2.76
C LYS A 140 -4.17 19.77 -2.29
N LYS A 141 -3.52 20.91 -2.02
CA LYS A 141 -2.17 20.93 -1.47
C LYS A 141 -2.20 20.48 -0.01
N ILE A 142 -1.26 19.62 0.34
CA ILE A 142 -1.01 19.17 1.71
C ILE A 142 0.23 19.88 2.28
N GLU A 143 0.27 20.05 3.59
CA GLU A 143 1.49 20.48 4.26
C GLU A 143 2.47 19.31 4.37
N THR A 144 3.76 19.58 4.11
CA THR A 144 4.83 18.59 4.25
C THR A 144 5.65 18.87 5.52
N THR A 145 6.04 17.83 6.23
CA THR A 145 6.99 17.96 7.34
C THR A 145 8.37 18.25 6.77
N LYS A 146 8.85 19.49 6.96
CA LYS A 146 10.13 19.93 6.43
C LYS A 146 11.27 19.67 7.41
N LEU A 147 12.42 19.30 6.87
CA LEU A 147 13.68 19.15 7.59
C LEU A 147 14.68 20.17 7.07
N LYS A 148 15.21 21.01 7.95
CA LYS A 148 16.22 22.03 7.59
C LYS A 148 17.58 21.39 7.33
N PRO A 149 18.46 22.01 6.51
CA PRO A 149 19.79 21.48 6.25
C PRO A 149 20.62 21.17 7.49
N ALA A 150 20.57 22.00 8.52
CA ALA A 150 21.29 21.78 9.77
C ALA A 150 20.80 20.54 10.54
N GLU A 151 19.47 20.32 10.58
CA GLU A 151 18.86 19.16 11.21
C GLU A 151 19.20 17.87 10.46
N LEU A 152 19.17 17.91 9.12
CA LEU A 152 19.56 16.78 8.29
C LEU A 152 21.05 16.46 8.45
N LYS A 153 21.91 17.49 8.50
CA LYS A 153 23.33 17.30 8.77
C LYS A 153 23.56 16.58 10.11
N GLN A 154 22.90 17.01 11.17
CA GLN A 154 22.99 16.36 12.48
C GLN A 154 22.58 14.87 12.41
N LEU A 155 21.52 14.53 11.66
CA LEU A 155 21.13 13.13 11.45
C LEU A 155 22.23 12.34 10.73
N ILE A 156 22.82 12.90 9.68
CA ILE A 156 23.91 12.24 8.93
C ILE A 156 25.14 12.05 9.83
N ASP A 157 25.55 13.10 10.56
CA ASP A 157 26.73 13.08 11.43
C ASP A 157 26.56 12.12 12.62
N SER A 158 25.34 11.88 13.07
CA SER A 158 25.05 10.94 14.16
C SER A 158 25.37 9.49 13.82
N GLY A 159 25.52 9.16 12.53
CA GLY A 159 25.73 7.78 12.05
C GLY A 159 24.52 6.87 12.28
N SER A 160 23.35 7.41 12.67
CA SER A 160 22.12 6.62 12.81
C SER A 160 21.74 5.97 11.48
N ARG A 161 21.12 4.78 11.59
CA ARG A 161 20.57 4.04 10.45
C ARG A 161 19.03 4.04 10.45
N ASP A 162 18.40 4.91 11.27
CA ASP A 162 16.94 4.95 11.43
C ASP A 162 16.25 5.83 10.39
N PHE A 163 16.98 6.30 9.38
CA PHE A 163 16.43 7.07 8.26
C PHE A 163 16.99 6.61 6.92
N VAL A 164 16.31 7.01 5.85
CA VAL A 164 16.75 6.88 4.46
C VAL A 164 16.55 8.22 3.77
N ILE A 165 17.60 8.74 3.14
CA ILE A 165 17.53 9.95 2.30
C ILE A 165 17.32 9.51 0.86
N VAL A 166 16.32 10.09 0.19
CA VAL A 166 15.97 9.74 -1.18
C VAL A 166 16.01 10.97 -2.07
N ASP A 167 16.94 10.95 -3.02
CA ASP A 167 16.97 11.91 -4.11
C ASP A 167 15.94 11.49 -5.17
N VAL A 168 14.96 12.35 -5.40
CA VAL A 168 13.92 12.07 -6.40
C VAL A 168 14.14 12.83 -7.69
N ARG A 169 15.34 13.37 -7.89
CA ARG A 169 15.77 13.96 -9.15
C ARG A 169 16.17 12.86 -10.14
N ASP A 170 16.43 13.28 -11.38
CA ASP A 170 16.89 12.38 -12.41
C ASP A 170 18.28 11.79 -12.07
N GLU A 171 18.58 10.61 -12.60
CA GLU A 171 19.83 9.92 -12.31
C GLU A 171 21.06 10.74 -12.69
N SER A 172 20.98 11.54 -13.78
CA SER A 172 22.05 12.45 -14.20
C SER A 172 22.32 13.54 -13.14
N GLU A 173 21.27 14.17 -12.59
CA GLU A 173 21.39 15.18 -11.54
C GLU A 173 21.97 14.58 -10.25
N TYR A 174 21.58 13.33 -9.93
CA TYR A 174 22.13 12.61 -8.78
C TYR A 174 23.63 12.36 -8.91
N ARG A 175 24.09 11.91 -10.11
CA ARG A 175 25.50 11.67 -10.39
C ARG A 175 26.35 12.96 -10.41
N GLU A 176 25.78 14.10 -10.78
CA GLU A 176 26.45 15.39 -10.71
C GLU A 176 26.74 15.82 -9.26
N GLY A 177 25.87 15.41 -8.33
CA GLY A 177 26.06 15.67 -6.93
C GLY A 177 24.78 15.47 -6.13
N HIS A 178 24.89 14.83 -4.95
CA HIS A 178 23.78 14.48 -4.09
C HIS A 178 24.12 14.67 -2.60
N ILE A 179 23.10 14.67 -1.75
CA ILE A 179 23.26 14.69 -0.29
C ILE A 179 23.93 13.38 0.15
N PRO A 180 24.96 13.43 1.02
CA PRO A 180 25.64 12.22 1.49
C PRO A 180 24.68 11.14 1.96
N THR A 181 24.99 9.87 1.62
CA THR A 181 24.21 8.68 1.95
C THR A 181 22.85 8.57 1.25
N ALA A 182 22.46 9.51 0.40
CA ALA A 182 21.21 9.43 -0.34
C ALA A 182 21.21 8.29 -1.37
N ILE A 183 20.05 7.67 -1.56
CA ILE A 183 19.78 6.79 -2.70
C ILE A 183 18.94 7.54 -3.74
N ASN A 184 19.06 7.16 -5.00
CA ASN A 184 18.28 7.79 -6.06
C ASN A 184 17.08 6.93 -6.47
N ILE A 185 15.89 7.51 -6.39
CA ILE A 185 14.65 6.96 -6.92
C ILE A 185 13.90 8.10 -7.62
N PRO A 186 14.06 8.27 -8.94
CA PRO A 186 13.40 9.34 -9.70
C PRO A 186 11.89 9.36 -9.51
N VAL A 187 11.30 10.56 -9.45
CA VAL A 187 9.88 10.76 -9.11
C VAL A 187 8.92 10.09 -10.11
N GLU A 188 9.35 9.92 -11.37
CA GLU A 188 8.57 9.30 -12.45
C GLU A 188 8.33 7.79 -12.23
N THR A 189 9.20 7.12 -11.45
CA THR A 189 9.11 5.70 -11.14
C THR A 189 9.02 5.44 -9.64
N PHE A 190 8.77 6.48 -8.86
CA PHE A 190 8.91 6.46 -7.41
C PHE A 190 7.96 5.45 -6.74
N ALA A 191 6.67 5.44 -7.11
CA ALA A 191 5.72 4.53 -6.49
C ALA A 191 6.06 3.07 -6.77
N ALA A 192 6.46 2.75 -8.01
CA ALA A 192 6.85 1.40 -8.42
C ALA A 192 8.14 0.92 -7.72
N LYS A 193 9.10 1.84 -7.50
CA LYS A 193 10.42 1.50 -6.92
C LYS A 193 10.50 1.69 -5.40
N SER A 194 9.53 2.35 -4.79
CA SER A 194 9.57 2.68 -3.35
C SER A 194 9.45 1.46 -2.41
N GLU A 195 9.15 0.27 -2.93
CA GLU A 195 9.08 -0.97 -2.13
C GLU A 195 10.40 -1.32 -1.42
N VAL A 196 11.54 -0.84 -1.93
CA VAL A 196 12.84 -1.00 -1.27
C VAL A 196 12.94 -0.18 0.03
N LEU A 197 12.10 0.85 0.20
CA LEU A 197 12.13 1.72 1.37
C LEU A 197 11.50 1.02 2.58
N PRO A 198 12.20 0.98 3.72
CA PRO A 198 11.69 0.38 4.95
C PRO A 198 10.64 1.30 5.60
N LYS A 199 9.45 0.78 5.91
CA LYS A 199 8.35 1.56 6.49
C LYS A 199 8.60 1.99 7.94
N GLU A 200 9.44 1.26 8.65
CA GLU A 200 9.80 1.53 10.04
C GLU A 200 10.78 2.69 10.20
N LYS A 201 11.43 3.12 9.10
CA LYS A 201 12.39 4.21 9.13
C LYS A 201 11.78 5.56 8.74
N LYS A 202 12.46 6.64 9.13
CA LYS A 202 12.19 7.99 8.64
C LYS A 202 12.62 8.08 7.17
N ILE A 203 11.71 8.44 6.26
CA ILE A 203 12.02 8.65 4.85
C ILE A 203 12.12 10.16 4.58
N ILE A 204 13.26 10.60 4.08
CA ILE A 204 13.55 12.01 3.80
C ILE A 204 13.70 12.16 2.29
N VAL A 205 12.69 12.72 1.63
CA VAL A 205 12.73 12.94 0.18
C VAL A 205 13.21 14.34 -0.16
N TYR A 206 13.99 14.48 -1.22
CA TYR A 206 14.40 15.80 -1.70
C TYR A 206 14.50 15.90 -3.22
N CYS A 207 14.37 17.12 -3.72
CA CYS A 207 14.77 17.53 -5.06
C CYS A 207 15.36 18.95 -5.02
N ASN A 208 15.61 19.57 -6.16
CA ASN A 208 16.24 20.90 -6.20
C ASN A 208 15.43 21.98 -5.48
N THR A 209 14.13 22.09 -5.76
CA THR A 209 13.27 23.23 -5.36
C THR A 209 11.97 22.84 -4.65
N GLY A 210 11.73 21.53 -4.42
CA GLY A 210 10.61 21.04 -3.65
C GLY A 210 9.46 20.42 -4.45
N GLY A 211 9.30 20.71 -5.74
CA GLY A 211 8.14 20.21 -6.54
C GLY A 211 8.14 18.68 -6.70
N ARG A 212 9.22 18.11 -7.21
CA ARG A 212 9.34 16.64 -7.37
C ARG A 212 9.31 15.90 -6.03
N SER A 213 9.96 16.46 -5.00
CA SER A 213 9.93 15.86 -3.66
C SER A 213 8.57 15.99 -2.97
N TYR A 214 7.78 17.02 -3.28
CA TYR A 214 6.38 17.11 -2.85
C TYR A 214 5.54 15.98 -3.46
N THR A 215 5.72 15.70 -4.76
CA THR A 215 5.05 14.57 -5.42
C THR A 215 5.42 13.23 -4.79
N ALA A 216 6.71 13.01 -4.54
CA ALA A 216 7.18 11.79 -3.86
C ALA A 216 6.64 11.68 -2.43
N TYR A 217 6.58 12.78 -1.68
CA TYR A 217 5.98 12.83 -0.35
C TYR A 217 4.51 12.38 -0.37
N ARG A 218 3.70 12.91 -1.31
CA ARG A 218 2.30 12.48 -1.51
C ARG A 218 2.20 10.98 -1.85
N LYS A 219 3.08 10.47 -2.72
CA LYS A 219 3.12 9.04 -3.06
C LYS A 219 3.41 8.18 -1.82
N LEU A 220 4.36 8.58 -0.97
CA LEU A 220 4.65 7.89 0.28
C LEU A 220 3.46 7.91 1.26
N MET A 221 2.74 9.03 1.35
CA MET A 221 1.51 9.08 2.16
C MET A 221 0.47 8.07 1.65
N LYS A 222 0.22 8.03 0.34
CA LYS A 222 -0.70 7.05 -0.28
C LYS A 222 -0.25 5.59 -0.05
N LEU A 223 1.06 5.36 0.00
CA LEU A 223 1.65 4.06 0.33
C LEU A 223 1.67 3.77 1.85
N ALA A 224 1.09 4.67 2.66
CA ALA A 224 1.00 4.56 4.11
C ALA A 224 2.36 4.44 4.83
N TYR A 225 3.34 5.25 4.41
CA TYR A 225 4.57 5.46 5.18
C TYR A 225 4.27 6.41 6.36
N PRO A 226 4.61 6.06 7.60
CA PRO A 226 4.18 6.83 8.77
C PRO A 226 5.09 8.02 9.10
N ASN A 227 6.33 8.02 8.63
CA ASN A 227 7.35 9.00 9.02
C ASN A 227 8.08 9.56 7.79
N ILE A 228 7.49 10.60 7.19
CA ILE A 228 7.96 11.19 5.93
C ILE A 228 8.39 12.63 6.19
N HIS A 229 9.55 13.01 5.65
CA HIS A 229 10.07 14.37 5.69
C HIS A 229 10.50 14.82 4.29
N GLN A 230 10.50 16.12 4.08
CA GLN A 230 10.98 16.77 2.87
C GLN A 230 12.13 17.72 3.19
N THR A 231 13.18 17.70 2.39
CA THR A 231 14.22 18.72 2.39
C THR A 231 14.47 19.25 0.98
N ILE A 232 15.24 20.34 0.85
CA ILE A 232 15.51 21.01 -0.42
C ILE A 232 17.01 20.99 -0.70
N PHE A 233 17.39 20.53 -1.90
CA PHE A 233 18.80 20.42 -2.27
C PHE A 233 19.46 21.79 -2.50
N ALA A 234 18.71 22.77 -3.01
CA ALA A 234 19.20 24.14 -3.15
C ALA A 234 19.58 24.70 -1.77
N ASP A 235 18.71 24.54 -0.77
CA ASP A 235 18.96 25.03 0.61
C ASP A 235 20.16 24.29 1.24
N TRP A 236 20.31 22.98 0.96
CA TRP A 236 21.45 22.18 1.41
C TRP A 236 22.77 22.76 0.90
N LYS A 237 22.81 23.09 -0.40
CA LYS A 237 24.01 23.70 -1.03
C LYS A 237 24.27 25.13 -0.52
N GLU A 238 23.20 25.94 -0.40
CA GLU A 238 23.31 27.32 0.11
C GLU A 238 23.83 27.35 1.54
N ALA A 239 23.49 26.35 2.37
CA ALA A 239 24.04 26.16 3.69
C ALA A 239 25.49 25.65 3.70
N GLY A 240 26.16 25.56 2.56
CA GLY A 240 27.56 25.12 2.42
C GLY A 240 27.79 23.65 2.81
N GLN A 241 26.77 22.81 2.77
CA GLN A 241 26.89 21.42 3.18
C GLN A 241 27.56 20.57 2.10
N LYS A 242 28.25 19.50 2.55
CA LYS A 242 28.96 18.55 1.66
C LYS A 242 27.99 17.90 0.65
N VAL A 243 28.47 17.80 -0.58
CA VAL A 243 27.81 17.07 -1.68
C VAL A 243 28.73 15.92 -2.11
N GLU A 244 28.18 14.74 -2.33
CA GLU A 244 28.88 13.57 -2.89
C GLU A 244 28.56 13.43 -4.38
N LYS A 245 29.46 12.75 -5.12
CA LYS A 245 29.30 12.42 -6.55
C LYS A 245 29.27 10.92 -6.76
#